data_73bba3fec3dd2ccc951f0b91853bbb77
#
_entry.id   73bba3fec3dd2ccc951f0b91853bbb77
#
_cell.length_a   1.000
_cell.length_b   1.000
_cell.length_c   1.000
_cell.angle_alpha   90.00
_cell.angle_beta   90.00
_cell.angle_gamma   90.00
#
_symmetry.space_group_name_H-M   'P 1'
#
loop_
_entity.id
_entity.type
_entity.pdbx_description
1 polymer ?
#
loop_
_entity_poly.entity_id
_entity_poly.type
_entity_poly.pdbx_seq_one_letter_code
_entity_poly.pdbx_strand_id
1 'polypeptide(L)'
;MSQAPMVREHCERCLNSARWNGNPVLMIVDAAFDSIGLNYFQSVVPKVELFNQQFVATGQVRVLEDLVKADDTELRQIWKNSRSWKVAREIAAHLVWVKQQKKIGDRDALIYWAKNAPLNGWEKDPVGSIKGVGINTYQYLRMMGGVDTVMPDKIVKRVIYEILDTAGIKHPANDIEFVLAVEALAPGTGFRAIEICWMTWLIQSEAGLSRTEKYAALLPKI
;
A
#
# COMPACT_ATOMS: atom_id res chain seq x y z
N MET A 1 -7.44 -8.69 18.40
CA MET A 1 -6.45 -7.62 18.67
C MET A 1 -5.36 -8.02 19.67
N SER A 2 -5.62 -8.86 20.64
CA SER A 2 -4.56 -9.36 21.55
C SER A 2 -3.41 -10.09 20.84
N GLN A 3 -3.64 -10.67 19.65
CA GLN A 3 -2.63 -11.36 18.86
C GLN A 3 -1.86 -10.47 17.87
N ALA A 4 -2.24 -9.19 17.74
CA ALA A 4 -1.59 -8.25 16.83
C ALA A 4 -1.64 -6.81 17.42
N PRO A 5 -0.92 -6.56 18.53
CA PRO A 5 -1.05 -5.32 19.30
C PRO A 5 -0.69 -4.05 18.50
N MET A 6 0.22 -4.17 17.52
CA MET A 6 0.67 -3.03 16.69
C MET A 6 -0.25 -2.72 15.51
N VAL A 7 -1.31 -3.53 15.27
CA VAL A 7 -2.18 -3.35 14.09
C VAL A 7 -2.84 -1.98 14.08
N ARG A 8 -3.41 -1.56 15.21
CA ARG A 8 -4.11 -0.26 15.29
C ARG A 8 -3.18 0.90 14.98
N GLU A 9 -2.00 0.94 15.59
CA GLU A 9 -1.00 1.98 15.32
C GLU A 9 -0.58 2.00 13.84
N HIS A 10 -0.35 0.82 13.26
CA HIS A 10 -0.02 0.69 11.85
C HIS A 10 -1.14 1.19 10.92
N CYS A 11 -2.40 0.90 11.27
CA CYS A 11 -3.56 1.42 10.54
C CYS A 11 -3.69 2.94 10.68
N GLU A 12 -3.46 3.49 11.87
CA GLU A 12 -3.46 4.94 12.08
C GLU A 12 -2.39 5.64 11.23
N ARG A 13 -1.20 5.05 11.11
CA ARG A 13 -0.17 5.61 10.20
C ARG A 13 -0.63 5.62 8.74
N CYS A 14 -1.32 4.59 8.27
CA CYS A 14 -1.93 4.60 6.93
C CYS A 14 -3.00 5.69 6.80
N LEU A 15 -3.97 5.73 7.71
CA LEU A 15 -5.10 6.66 7.66
C LEU A 15 -4.67 8.14 7.81
N ASN A 16 -3.59 8.38 8.52
CA ASN A 16 -2.99 9.71 8.64
C ASN A 16 -1.94 10.00 7.55
N SER A 17 -1.79 9.11 6.55
CA SER A 17 -0.75 9.23 5.52
C SER A 17 0.66 9.42 6.10
N ALA A 18 0.93 8.73 7.20
CA ALA A 18 2.18 8.84 7.98
C ALA A 18 3.13 7.65 7.80
N ARG A 19 2.80 6.70 6.89
CA ARG A 19 3.71 5.63 6.49
C ARG A 19 5.02 6.23 5.98
N TRP A 20 6.14 5.55 6.25
CA TRP A 20 7.47 6.05 5.88
C TRP A 20 7.71 7.51 6.35
N ASN A 21 7.30 7.81 7.59
CA ASN A 21 7.37 9.17 8.16
C ASN A 21 6.64 10.24 7.32
N GLY A 22 5.58 9.85 6.62
CA GLY A 22 4.79 10.74 5.79
C GLY A 22 5.46 11.12 4.46
N ASN A 23 6.50 10.39 4.04
CA ASN A 23 7.18 10.66 2.77
C ASN A 23 6.44 10.00 1.59
N PRO A 24 5.80 10.78 0.70
CA PRO A 24 5.02 10.23 -0.41
C PRO A 24 5.88 9.54 -1.47
N VAL A 25 7.15 9.92 -1.64
CA VAL A 25 8.09 9.24 -2.54
C VAL A 25 8.30 7.79 -2.08
N LEU A 26 8.54 7.59 -0.79
CA LEU A 26 8.73 6.25 -0.22
C LEU A 26 7.45 5.42 -0.25
N MET A 27 6.28 6.04 -0.01
CA MET A 27 4.99 5.34 -0.12
C MET A 27 4.72 4.84 -1.54
N ILE A 28 5.04 5.63 -2.56
CA ILE A 28 4.89 5.23 -3.97
C ILE A 28 5.86 4.11 -4.34
N VAL A 29 7.12 4.22 -3.91
CA VAL A 29 8.14 3.19 -4.17
C VAL A 29 7.76 1.88 -3.48
N ASP A 30 7.27 1.94 -2.24
CA ASP A 30 6.74 0.79 -1.49
C ASP A 30 5.62 0.09 -2.26
N ALA A 31 4.59 0.82 -2.67
CA ALA A 31 3.47 0.26 -3.43
C ALA A 31 3.92 -0.32 -4.79
N ALA A 32 4.85 0.33 -5.47
CA ALA A 32 5.37 -0.12 -6.75
C ALA A 32 6.23 -1.40 -6.64
N PHE A 33 6.99 -1.55 -5.56
CA PHE A 33 7.79 -2.76 -5.32
C PHE A 33 6.91 -3.93 -4.88
N ASP A 34 5.87 -3.68 -4.09
CA ASP A 34 4.90 -4.71 -3.69
C ASP A 34 4.10 -5.25 -4.88
N SER A 35 3.98 -4.49 -5.97
CA SER A 35 3.21 -4.85 -7.18
C SER A 35 3.60 -6.17 -7.85
N ILE A 36 4.77 -6.74 -7.54
CA ILE A 36 5.26 -8.00 -8.14
C ILE A 36 5.11 -9.23 -7.24
N GLY A 37 4.46 -9.09 -6.07
CA GLY A 37 4.06 -10.20 -5.22
C GLY A 37 5.20 -10.93 -4.51
N LEU A 38 6.26 -10.23 -4.16
CA LEU A 38 7.36 -10.75 -3.33
C LEU A 38 7.01 -10.70 -1.84
N ASN A 39 7.82 -11.38 -1.02
CA ASN A 39 7.69 -11.27 0.43
C ASN A 39 7.95 -9.82 0.87
N TYR A 40 6.91 -9.18 1.39
CA TYR A 40 6.92 -7.76 1.72
C TYR A 40 8.05 -7.39 2.70
N PHE A 41 8.12 -8.04 3.85
CA PHE A 41 9.11 -7.72 4.87
C PHE A 41 10.53 -8.15 4.53
N GLN A 42 10.69 -9.25 3.80
CA GLN A 42 12.03 -9.77 3.47
C GLN A 42 12.61 -9.12 2.22
N SER A 43 11.76 -8.66 1.31
CA SER A 43 12.21 -8.18 0.00
C SER A 43 11.87 -6.70 -0.22
N VAL A 44 10.62 -6.29 -0.01
CA VAL A 44 10.17 -4.93 -0.34
C VAL A 44 10.72 -3.92 0.67
N VAL A 45 10.39 -4.08 1.96
CA VAL A 45 10.78 -3.12 3.02
C VAL A 45 12.29 -2.85 3.05
N PRO A 46 13.21 -3.85 3.01
CA PRO A 46 14.64 -3.59 2.99
C PRO A 46 15.11 -2.79 1.77
N LYS A 47 14.45 -2.96 0.62
CA LYS A 47 14.80 -2.25 -0.60
C LYS A 47 14.26 -0.82 -0.63
N VAL A 48 13.08 -0.59 -0.08
CA VAL A 48 12.57 0.78 0.11
C VAL A 48 13.47 1.54 1.10
N GLU A 49 13.89 0.88 2.18
CA GLU A 49 14.82 1.49 3.14
C GLU A 49 16.20 1.78 2.51
N LEU A 50 16.72 0.88 1.68
CA LEU A 50 17.96 1.13 0.94
C LEU A 50 17.82 2.32 -0.02
N PHE A 51 16.68 2.43 -0.71
CA PHE A 51 16.37 3.59 -1.55
C PHE A 51 16.29 4.87 -0.71
N ASN A 52 15.65 4.80 0.46
CA ASN A 52 15.60 5.91 1.40
C ASN A 52 17.01 6.40 1.75
N GLN A 53 17.89 5.48 2.18
CA GLN A 53 19.26 5.81 2.60
C GLN A 53 20.11 6.40 1.46
N GLN A 54 20.00 5.86 0.26
CA GLN A 54 20.89 6.24 -0.85
C GLN A 54 20.39 7.43 -1.66
N PHE A 55 19.09 7.65 -1.76
CA PHE A 55 18.51 8.67 -2.63
C PHE A 55 17.74 9.76 -1.88
N VAL A 56 16.91 9.37 -0.89
CA VAL A 56 16.08 10.34 -0.18
C VAL A 56 16.86 11.06 0.90
N ALA A 57 17.54 10.34 1.77
CA ALA A 57 18.33 10.91 2.86
C ALA A 57 19.53 11.73 2.38
N THR A 58 20.08 11.40 1.20
CA THR A 58 21.15 12.16 0.55
C THR A 58 20.66 13.42 -0.16
N GLY A 59 19.33 13.57 -0.32
CA GLY A 59 18.73 14.70 -1.01
C GLY A 59 18.73 14.59 -2.54
N GLN A 60 19.10 13.44 -3.10
CA GLN A 60 19.05 13.21 -4.55
C GLN A 60 17.60 13.08 -5.07
N VAL A 61 16.71 12.51 -4.26
CA VAL A 61 15.27 12.43 -4.53
C VAL A 61 14.51 12.96 -3.31
N ARG A 62 14.10 14.23 -3.35
CA ARG A 62 13.42 14.92 -2.24
C ARG A 62 11.91 15.03 -2.42
N VAL A 63 11.48 15.16 -3.67
CA VAL A 63 10.10 15.41 -4.06
C VAL A 63 9.69 14.50 -5.21
N LEU A 64 8.41 14.46 -5.53
CA LEU A 64 7.87 13.60 -6.60
C LEU A 64 8.50 13.89 -7.96
N GLU A 65 8.79 15.17 -8.26
CA GLU A 65 9.46 15.58 -9.49
C GLU A 65 10.86 14.98 -9.64
N ASP A 66 11.58 14.80 -8.54
CA ASP A 66 12.90 14.18 -8.56
C ASP A 66 12.77 12.68 -8.89
N LEU A 67 11.78 11.99 -8.30
CA LEU A 67 11.52 10.57 -8.62
C LEU A 67 11.17 10.37 -10.10
N VAL A 68 10.36 11.26 -10.68
CA VAL A 68 10.02 11.22 -12.11
C VAL A 68 11.26 11.30 -12.99
N LYS A 69 12.25 12.11 -12.60
CA LYS A 69 13.48 12.39 -13.37
C LYS A 69 14.66 11.47 -13.03
N ALA A 70 14.55 10.67 -11.96
CA ALA A 70 15.66 9.85 -11.47
C ALA A 70 16.17 8.87 -12.54
N ASP A 71 17.49 8.70 -12.59
CA ASP A 71 18.15 7.84 -13.58
C ASP A 71 17.84 6.36 -13.34
N ASP A 72 17.40 5.68 -14.38
CA ASP A 72 17.01 4.27 -14.32
C ASP A 72 18.18 3.35 -13.98
N THR A 73 19.39 3.69 -14.41
CA THR A 73 20.60 2.89 -14.19
C THR A 73 20.95 2.87 -12.71
N GLU A 74 20.90 4.03 -12.05
CA GLU A 74 21.15 4.18 -10.61
C GLU A 74 20.06 3.48 -9.80
N LEU A 75 18.79 3.73 -10.12
CA LEU A 75 17.65 3.11 -9.43
C LEU A 75 17.70 1.57 -9.50
N ARG A 76 18.13 1.00 -10.63
CA ARG A 76 18.25 -0.44 -10.82
C ARG A 76 19.36 -1.09 -10.00
N GLN A 77 20.27 -0.33 -9.42
CA GLN A 77 21.23 -0.85 -8.44
C GLN A 77 20.52 -1.22 -7.12
N ILE A 78 19.45 -0.51 -6.76
CA ILE A 78 18.61 -0.81 -5.59
C ILE A 78 17.68 -1.99 -5.90
N TRP A 79 16.93 -1.89 -7.00
CA TRP A 79 15.88 -2.82 -7.38
C TRP A 79 15.94 -3.09 -8.88
N LYS A 80 16.33 -4.30 -9.26
CA LYS A 80 16.59 -4.66 -10.66
C LYS A 80 15.36 -4.63 -11.58
N ASN A 81 14.16 -4.69 -11.01
CA ASN A 81 12.91 -4.72 -11.78
C ASN A 81 12.57 -3.32 -12.32
N SER A 82 12.87 -3.10 -13.60
CA SER A 82 12.58 -1.83 -14.30
C SER A 82 11.07 -1.52 -14.38
N ARG A 83 10.21 -2.55 -14.37
CA ARG A 83 8.75 -2.35 -14.37
C ARG A 83 8.28 -1.66 -13.08
N SER A 84 8.81 -2.06 -11.91
CA SER A 84 8.46 -1.40 -10.64
C SER A 84 8.87 0.08 -10.66
N TRP A 85 10.05 0.41 -11.17
CA TRP A 85 10.48 1.80 -11.30
C TRP A 85 9.62 2.60 -12.29
N LYS A 86 9.23 1.98 -13.40
CA LYS A 86 8.30 2.60 -14.34
C LYS A 86 6.98 2.91 -13.65
N VAL A 87 6.40 1.96 -12.92
CA VAL A 87 5.15 2.15 -12.13
C VAL A 87 5.33 3.30 -11.14
N ALA A 88 6.41 3.31 -10.34
CA ALA A 88 6.66 4.37 -9.38
C ALA A 88 6.72 5.76 -10.02
N ARG A 89 7.45 5.88 -11.15
CA ARG A 89 7.57 7.17 -11.88
C ARG A 89 6.27 7.61 -12.51
N GLU A 90 5.46 6.71 -13.06
CA GLU A 90 4.17 7.07 -13.67
C GLU A 90 3.15 7.49 -12.59
N ILE A 91 3.11 6.82 -11.43
CA ILE A 91 2.32 7.26 -10.28
C ILE A 91 2.78 8.65 -9.82
N ALA A 92 4.09 8.84 -9.64
CA ALA A 92 4.65 10.12 -9.22
C ALA A 92 4.31 11.25 -10.23
N ALA A 93 4.41 10.98 -11.53
CA ALA A 93 4.07 11.96 -12.56
C ALA A 93 2.60 12.39 -12.50
N HIS A 94 1.68 11.45 -12.27
CA HIS A 94 0.27 11.79 -12.08
C HIS A 94 0.07 12.64 -10.81
N LEU A 95 0.71 12.30 -9.70
CA LEU A 95 0.58 13.06 -8.46
C LEU A 95 1.24 14.46 -8.57
N VAL A 96 2.30 14.63 -9.34
CA VAL A 96 2.85 15.94 -9.70
C VAL A 96 1.82 16.77 -10.45
N TRP A 97 1.11 16.17 -11.40
CA TRP A 97 0.01 16.87 -12.08
C TRP A 97 -1.10 17.28 -11.10
N VAL A 98 -1.55 16.38 -10.19
CA VAL A 98 -2.54 16.70 -9.15
C VAL A 98 -2.06 17.85 -8.27
N LYS A 99 -0.81 17.78 -7.78
CA LYS A 99 -0.15 18.83 -6.99
C LYS A 99 -0.23 20.19 -7.66
N GLN A 100 0.09 20.26 -8.95
CA GLN A 100 0.06 21.50 -9.73
C GLN A 100 -1.36 22.03 -9.94
N GLN A 101 -2.32 21.16 -10.29
CA GLN A 101 -3.72 21.54 -10.49
C GLN A 101 -4.38 22.06 -9.21
N LYS A 102 -4.05 21.46 -8.08
CA LYS A 102 -4.65 21.80 -6.78
C LYS A 102 -3.83 22.78 -5.97
N LYS A 103 -2.60 23.09 -6.39
CA LYS A 103 -1.65 23.98 -5.68
C LYS A 103 -1.38 23.51 -4.25
N ILE A 104 -1.12 22.22 -4.07
CA ILE A 104 -0.90 21.56 -2.79
C ILE A 104 0.49 20.90 -2.73
N GLY A 105 0.88 20.35 -1.56
CA GLY A 105 2.12 19.62 -1.39
C GLY A 105 2.07 18.19 -1.93
N ASP A 106 3.23 17.52 -2.00
CA ASP A 106 3.35 16.13 -2.52
C ASP A 106 2.49 15.13 -1.73
N ARG A 107 2.53 15.20 -0.40
CA ARG A 107 1.73 14.35 0.48
C ARG A 107 0.23 14.63 0.32
N ASP A 108 -0.14 15.88 0.23
CA ASP A 108 -1.54 16.28 0.04
C ASP A 108 -2.06 15.87 -1.34
N ALA A 109 -1.19 15.81 -2.36
CA ALA A 109 -1.54 15.29 -3.68
C ALA A 109 -1.88 13.78 -3.62
N LEU A 110 -1.12 12.98 -2.87
CA LEU A 110 -1.44 11.58 -2.61
C LEU A 110 -2.77 11.43 -1.87
N ILE A 111 -2.97 12.20 -0.79
CA ILE A 111 -4.22 12.19 -0.01
C ILE A 111 -5.41 12.60 -0.89
N TYR A 112 -5.25 13.68 -1.67
CA TYR A 112 -6.31 14.15 -2.55
C TYR A 112 -6.67 13.09 -3.59
N TRP A 113 -5.68 12.52 -4.29
CA TRP A 113 -5.92 11.45 -5.25
C TRP A 113 -6.62 10.27 -4.58
N ALA A 114 -6.08 9.75 -3.49
CA ALA A 114 -6.59 8.56 -2.82
C ALA A 114 -8.07 8.68 -2.42
N LYS A 115 -8.47 9.85 -1.89
CA LYS A 115 -9.85 10.13 -1.47
C LYS A 115 -10.83 10.31 -2.63
N ASN A 116 -10.34 10.69 -3.82
CA ASN A 116 -11.16 10.88 -5.02
C ASN A 116 -11.08 9.71 -6.00
N ALA A 117 -10.14 8.80 -5.80
CA ALA A 117 -9.92 7.63 -6.65
C ALA A 117 -11.07 6.63 -6.52
N PRO A 118 -11.78 6.29 -7.63
CA PRO A 118 -12.93 5.40 -7.58
C PRO A 118 -12.53 3.95 -7.34
N LEU A 119 -13.34 3.18 -6.61
CA LEU A 119 -13.19 1.71 -6.58
C LEU A 119 -13.80 1.09 -7.83
N ASN A 120 -15.05 1.44 -8.15
CA ASN A 120 -15.69 0.99 -9.38
C ASN A 120 -15.06 1.70 -10.59
N GLY A 121 -14.57 0.91 -11.54
CA GLY A 121 -13.86 1.44 -12.72
C GLY A 121 -12.45 1.97 -12.42
N TRP A 122 -11.82 1.46 -11.38
CA TRP A 122 -10.46 1.80 -10.97
C TRP A 122 -9.44 1.68 -12.11
N GLU A 123 -9.65 0.76 -13.07
CA GLU A 123 -8.78 0.58 -14.24
C GLU A 123 -8.79 1.79 -15.20
N LYS A 124 -9.79 2.67 -15.07
CA LYS A 124 -9.92 3.92 -15.86
C LYS A 124 -9.34 5.12 -15.11
N ASP A 125 -9.06 4.98 -13.82
CA ASP A 125 -8.35 6.00 -13.06
C ASP A 125 -6.92 6.18 -13.60
N PRO A 126 -6.38 7.41 -13.65
CA PRO A 126 -5.02 7.63 -14.15
C PRO A 126 -3.94 6.77 -13.51
N VAL A 127 -4.05 6.47 -12.22
CA VAL A 127 -3.11 5.55 -11.54
C VAL A 127 -3.45 4.09 -11.84
N GLY A 128 -4.74 3.73 -11.82
CA GLY A 128 -5.19 2.37 -12.07
C GLY A 128 -4.89 1.90 -13.51
N SER A 129 -4.88 2.81 -14.48
CA SER A 129 -4.58 2.54 -15.89
C SER A 129 -3.09 2.31 -16.19
N ILE A 130 -2.19 2.62 -15.24
CA ILE A 130 -0.74 2.42 -15.40
C ILE A 130 -0.45 0.93 -15.59
N LYS A 131 0.24 0.59 -16.68
CA LYS A 131 0.62 -0.80 -16.96
C LYS A 131 1.51 -1.37 -15.87
N GLY A 132 0.96 -2.25 -15.07
CA GLY A 132 1.65 -2.88 -13.96
C GLY A 132 1.06 -2.54 -12.60
N VAL A 133 0.15 -1.59 -12.52
CA VAL A 133 -0.72 -1.40 -11.36
C VAL A 133 -1.85 -2.42 -11.45
N GLY A 134 -2.02 -3.21 -10.40
CA GLY A 134 -3.18 -4.06 -10.17
C GLY A 134 -4.04 -3.51 -9.05
N ILE A 135 -5.20 -4.12 -8.83
CA ILE A 135 -6.13 -3.68 -7.78
C ILE A 135 -5.48 -3.65 -6.38
N ASN A 136 -4.57 -4.57 -6.08
CA ASN A 136 -3.85 -4.59 -4.80
C ASN A 136 -2.97 -3.35 -4.63
N THR A 137 -2.13 -3.03 -5.62
CA THR A 137 -1.28 -1.83 -5.61
C THR A 137 -2.11 -0.56 -5.51
N TYR A 138 -3.21 -0.50 -6.27
CA TYR A 138 -4.14 0.63 -6.27
C TYR A 138 -4.77 0.84 -4.89
N GLN A 139 -5.32 -0.22 -4.29
CA GLN A 139 -5.93 -0.17 -2.95
C GLN A 139 -4.88 0.11 -1.86
N TYR A 140 -3.69 -0.48 -1.96
CA TYR A 140 -2.61 -0.20 -1.02
C TYR A 140 -2.21 1.28 -1.01
N LEU A 141 -2.09 1.86 -2.20
CA LEU A 141 -1.77 3.29 -2.31
C LEU A 141 -2.91 4.18 -1.78
N ARG A 142 -4.19 3.79 -2.00
CA ARG A 142 -5.35 4.46 -1.40
C ARG A 142 -5.32 4.38 0.13
N MET A 143 -5.00 3.22 0.70
CA MET A 143 -4.85 3.05 2.15
C MET A 143 -3.77 3.99 2.70
N MET A 144 -2.58 4.04 2.06
CA MET A 144 -1.51 4.96 2.46
C MET A 144 -1.87 6.43 2.28
N GLY A 145 -2.78 6.75 1.38
CA GLY A 145 -3.38 8.07 1.19
C GLY A 145 -4.53 8.40 2.15
N GLY A 146 -4.81 7.55 3.14
CA GLY A 146 -5.77 7.82 4.20
C GLY A 146 -7.20 7.34 3.94
N VAL A 147 -7.39 6.37 3.05
CA VAL A 147 -8.70 5.75 2.80
C VAL A 147 -8.86 4.50 3.66
N ASP A 148 -9.98 4.42 4.39
CA ASP A 148 -10.37 3.21 5.11
C ASP A 148 -10.94 2.19 4.13
N THR A 149 -10.09 1.28 3.68
CA THR A 149 -10.41 0.26 2.68
C THR A 149 -9.57 -1.00 2.91
N VAL A 150 -9.69 -1.98 2.03
CA VAL A 150 -8.98 -3.26 2.10
C VAL A 150 -8.32 -3.59 0.77
N MET A 151 -7.15 -4.23 0.82
CA MET A 151 -6.55 -4.87 -0.36
C MET A 151 -7.16 -6.25 -0.55
N PRO A 152 -7.63 -6.61 -1.76
CA PRO A 152 -8.07 -7.97 -2.07
C PRO A 152 -6.88 -8.92 -2.30
N ASP A 153 -5.85 -8.83 -1.45
CA ASP A 153 -4.70 -9.72 -1.45
C ASP A 153 -5.12 -11.18 -1.20
N LYS A 154 -4.41 -12.12 -1.81
CA LYS A 154 -4.76 -13.54 -1.70
C LYS A 154 -4.72 -14.07 -0.27
N ILE A 155 -3.86 -13.49 0.61
CA ILE A 155 -3.79 -13.89 2.02
C ILE A 155 -5.00 -13.35 2.76
N VAL A 156 -5.32 -12.07 2.56
CA VAL A 156 -6.52 -11.44 3.14
C VAL A 156 -7.78 -12.17 2.69
N LYS A 157 -7.92 -12.42 1.38
CA LYS A 157 -9.05 -13.18 0.83
C LYS A 157 -9.16 -14.58 1.44
N ARG A 158 -8.06 -15.32 1.53
CA ARG A 158 -8.07 -16.68 2.12
C ARG A 158 -8.65 -16.68 3.53
N VAL A 159 -8.15 -15.79 4.40
CA VAL A 159 -8.62 -15.71 5.80
C VAL A 159 -10.09 -15.31 5.87
N ILE A 160 -10.50 -14.31 5.09
CA ILE A 160 -11.90 -13.87 5.07
C ILE A 160 -12.80 -14.97 4.51
N TYR A 161 -12.38 -15.69 3.46
CA TYR A 161 -13.16 -16.78 2.88
C TYR A 161 -13.33 -17.95 3.86
N GLU A 162 -12.31 -18.32 4.62
CA GLU A 162 -12.42 -19.31 5.70
C GLU A 162 -13.48 -18.92 6.75
N ILE A 163 -13.55 -17.61 7.09
CA ILE A 163 -14.58 -17.08 7.99
C ILE A 163 -15.97 -17.16 7.35
N LEU A 164 -16.10 -16.76 6.08
CA LEU A 164 -17.38 -16.80 5.36
C LEU A 164 -17.88 -18.23 5.18
N ASP A 165 -16.99 -19.19 4.88
CA ASP A 165 -17.33 -20.60 4.79
C ASP A 165 -17.89 -21.15 6.12
N THR A 166 -17.23 -20.79 7.23
CA THR A 166 -17.70 -21.18 8.58
C THR A 166 -19.09 -20.62 8.89
N ALA A 167 -19.39 -19.42 8.37
CA ALA A 167 -20.69 -18.77 8.53
C ALA A 167 -21.74 -19.20 7.47
N GLY A 168 -21.38 -20.05 6.50
CA GLY A 168 -22.25 -20.44 5.39
C GLY A 168 -22.59 -19.31 4.42
N ILE A 169 -21.71 -18.31 4.32
CA ILE A 169 -21.89 -17.12 3.47
C ILE A 169 -21.13 -17.32 2.17
N LYS A 170 -21.79 -17.04 1.05
CA LYS A 170 -21.19 -17.14 -0.29
C LYS A 170 -20.05 -16.12 -0.46
N HIS A 171 -18.95 -16.55 -1.10
CA HIS A 171 -17.84 -15.68 -1.41
C HIS A 171 -18.23 -14.59 -2.44
N PRO A 172 -17.67 -13.37 -2.32
CA PRO A 172 -17.71 -12.36 -3.37
C PRO A 172 -17.18 -12.90 -4.70
N ALA A 173 -17.80 -12.52 -5.82
CA ALA A 173 -17.47 -13.07 -7.13
C ALA A 173 -16.18 -12.49 -7.75
N ASN A 174 -15.75 -11.30 -7.29
CA ASN A 174 -14.57 -10.61 -7.81
C ASN A 174 -13.95 -9.71 -6.72
N ASP A 175 -12.80 -9.11 -7.03
CA ASP A 175 -12.05 -8.29 -6.11
C ASP A 175 -12.79 -7.01 -5.67
N ILE A 176 -13.59 -6.41 -6.55
CA ILE A 176 -14.39 -5.23 -6.20
C ILE A 176 -15.50 -5.59 -5.21
N GLU A 177 -16.23 -6.67 -5.48
CA GLU A 177 -17.24 -7.17 -4.55
C GLU A 177 -16.62 -7.56 -3.20
N PHE A 178 -15.39 -8.13 -3.21
CA PHE A 178 -14.68 -8.44 -1.99
C PHE A 178 -14.39 -7.18 -1.16
N VAL A 179 -13.87 -6.14 -1.78
CA VAL A 179 -13.59 -4.87 -1.08
C VAL A 179 -14.87 -4.29 -0.50
N LEU A 180 -15.93 -4.18 -1.31
CA LEU A 180 -17.23 -3.65 -0.87
C LEU A 180 -17.84 -4.48 0.26
N ALA A 181 -17.73 -5.81 0.21
CA ALA A 181 -18.25 -6.69 1.25
C ALA A 181 -17.52 -6.47 2.59
N VAL A 182 -16.19 -6.35 2.58
CA VAL A 182 -15.41 -6.09 3.80
C VAL A 182 -15.72 -4.70 4.35
N GLU A 183 -15.79 -3.67 3.51
CA GLU A 183 -16.16 -2.31 3.90
C GLU A 183 -17.57 -2.26 4.53
N ALA A 184 -18.52 -3.01 3.97
CA ALA A 184 -19.89 -3.08 4.49
C ALA A 184 -19.99 -3.85 5.82
N LEU A 185 -19.16 -4.88 6.02
CA LEU A 185 -19.16 -5.70 7.24
C LEU A 185 -18.39 -5.05 8.39
N ALA A 186 -17.37 -4.24 8.09
CA ALA A 186 -16.47 -3.66 9.08
C ALA A 186 -17.20 -2.95 10.24
N PRO A 187 -18.19 -2.07 10.01
CA PRO A 187 -18.89 -1.39 11.10
C PRO A 187 -19.57 -2.34 12.10
N GLY A 188 -20.11 -3.47 11.62
CA GLY A 188 -20.75 -4.49 12.46
C GLY A 188 -19.78 -5.26 13.35
N THR A 189 -18.48 -5.27 13.02
CA THR A 189 -17.43 -5.96 13.79
C THR A 189 -16.79 -5.08 14.86
N GLY A 190 -17.04 -3.76 14.84
CA GLY A 190 -16.34 -2.79 15.66
C GLY A 190 -14.90 -2.50 15.20
N PHE A 191 -14.50 -2.96 14.01
CA PHE A 191 -13.21 -2.68 13.37
C PHE A 191 -13.41 -1.88 12.08
N ARG A 192 -12.39 -1.14 11.68
CA ARG A 192 -12.31 -0.50 10.36
C ARG A 192 -11.90 -1.52 9.30
N ALA A 193 -12.23 -1.28 8.04
CA ALA A 193 -11.85 -2.17 6.92
C ALA A 193 -10.33 -2.35 6.85
N ILE A 194 -9.56 -1.29 7.03
CA ILE A 194 -8.09 -1.32 7.08
C ILE A 194 -7.56 -2.15 8.26
N GLU A 195 -8.23 -2.13 9.42
CA GLU A 195 -7.84 -2.97 10.57
C GLU A 195 -8.08 -4.45 10.29
N ILE A 196 -9.18 -4.80 9.64
CA ILE A 196 -9.46 -6.16 9.20
C ILE A 196 -8.38 -6.61 8.20
N CYS A 197 -8.04 -5.78 7.22
CA CYS A 197 -7.01 -6.06 6.23
C CYS A 197 -5.65 -6.37 6.88
N TRP A 198 -5.13 -5.46 7.70
CA TRP A 198 -3.83 -5.64 8.34
C TRP A 198 -3.83 -6.74 9.39
N MET A 199 -4.91 -6.91 10.14
CA MET A 199 -5.03 -7.96 11.14
C MET A 199 -4.95 -9.35 10.49
N THR A 200 -5.75 -9.60 9.44
CA THR A 200 -5.75 -10.88 8.73
C THR A 200 -4.40 -11.19 8.08
N TRP A 201 -3.65 -10.16 7.67
CA TRP A 201 -2.34 -10.32 7.05
C TRP A 201 -1.20 -10.48 8.07
N LEU A 202 -1.23 -9.74 9.18
CA LEU A 202 -0.18 -9.73 10.20
C LEU A 202 -0.21 -10.92 11.15
N ILE A 203 -1.37 -11.54 11.38
CA ILE A 203 -1.48 -12.74 12.23
C ILE A 203 -0.94 -14.01 11.56
N GLN A 204 -0.64 -13.97 10.26
CA GLN A 204 -0.11 -15.14 9.56
C GLN A 204 1.21 -15.60 10.17
N SER A 205 1.32 -16.91 10.37
CA SER A 205 2.56 -17.51 10.88
C SER A 205 3.59 -17.70 9.77
N GLU A 206 4.83 -17.35 10.09
CA GLU A 206 6.01 -17.63 9.26
C GLU A 206 7.10 -18.26 10.15
N ALA A 207 7.45 -19.49 9.87
CA ALA A 207 8.44 -20.24 10.66
C ALA A 207 8.11 -20.33 12.17
N GLY A 208 6.82 -20.52 12.49
CA GLY A 208 6.34 -20.69 13.86
C GLY A 208 6.04 -19.39 14.63
N LEU A 209 6.36 -18.22 14.05
CA LEU A 209 6.06 -16.91 14.63
C LEU A 209 4.99 -16.19 13.80
N SER A 210 4.14 -15.39 14.43
CA SER A 210 3.30 -14.44 13.69
C SER A 210 4.16 -13.39 12.99
N ARG A 211 3.64 -12.79 11.92
CA ARG A 211 4.37 -11.69 11.25
C ARG A 211 4.60 -10.50 12.17
N THR A 212 3.67 -10.22 13.09
CA THR A 212 3.83 -9.18 14.12
C THR A 212 5.03 -9.43 15.02
N GLU A 213 5.24 -10.67 15.43
CA GLU A 213 6.40 -11.04 16.27
C GLU A 213 7.69 -11.04 15.45
N LYS A 214 7.68 -11.71 14.29
CA LYS A 214 8.85 -11.86 13.43
C LYS A 214 9.40 -10.54 12.92
N TYR A 215 8.52 -9.58 12.64
CA TYR A 215 8.88 -8.28 12.03
C TYR A 215 8.65 -7.08 12.95
N ALA A 216 8.56 -7.30 14.26
CA ALA A 216 8.31 -6.27 15.26
C ALA A 216 9.26 -5.04 15.14
N ALA A 217 10.53 -5.26 14.76
CA ALA A 217 11.50 -4.19 14.57
C ALA A 217 11.31 -3.38 13.26
N LEU A 218 10.58 -3.91 12.28
CA LEU A 218 10.32 -3.26 10.99
C LEU A 218 9.00 -2.49 10.98
N LEU A 219 7.99 -2.98 11.68
CA LEU A 219 6.65 -2.37 11.72
C LEU A 219 6.64 -0.88 12.12
N PRO A 220 7.47 -0.41 13.08
CA PRO A 220 7.54 1.01 13.41
C PRO A 220 8.19 1.90 12.34
N LYS A 221 8.91 1.31 11.38
CA LYS A 221 9.62 2.06 10.33
C LYS A 221 8.77 2.36 9.11
N ILE A 222 7.70 1.60 8.94
CA ILE A 222 6.84 1.65 7.75
C ILE A 222 5.46 2.22 8.01
#